data_42ffb8746bafebcc59f483ac15392f7e
#
_entry.id   42ffb8746bafebcc59f483ac15392f7e
#
_cell.length_a   1.000
_cell.length_b   1.000
_cell.length_c   1.000
_cell.angle_alpha   90.00
_cell.angle_beta   90.00
_cell.angle_gamma   90.00
#
_symmetry.space_group_name_H-M   'P 1'
#
loop_
_entity.id
_entity.type
_entity.pdbx_description
1 polymer ?
#
loop_
_entity_poly.entity_id
_entity_poly.type
_entity_poly.pdbx_seq_one_letter_code
_entity_poly.pdbx_strand_id
1 'polypeptide(L)'
;MIDLTIFRDPTVVGAAVAMLGYAASAQVMMTILPLYLQDAFVLSPAIAGLAMIPFALPLLIGPSVGGKLAATMSSRAILSLGLGLVAIGNAVAATAVLADLAYWTAAIGMFITGSGAGLLNSETAKAQVSSVPPERAGMASGLASTTRFIGIIAGVAVLGAVLAAVAEARLRKLGTTLAPDQGIDWHELSERIVGGDAQGALAALSDPIQKALGGAVHASVAAGFGAALFVAAVVAVVSSLASWRLIRSAGNRGS
;
A
#
# COMPACT_ATOMS: atom_id res chain seq x y z
N MET A 1 9.58 6.83 -29.64
CA MET A 1 8.43 5.90 -29.73
C MET A 1 8.73 4.71 -28.82
N ILE A 2 7.74 4.22 -28.07
CA ILE A 2 7.91 3.03 -27.22
C ILE A 2 7.90 1.80 -28.14
N ASP A 3 8.97 1.02 -28.08
CA ASP A 3 9.06 -0.25 -28.80
C ASP A 3 8.43 -1.35 -27.94
N LEU A 4 7.20 -1.73 -28.27
CA LEU A 4 6.44 -2.74 -27.52
C LEU A 4 7.04 -4.15 -27.61
N THR A 5 8.03 -4.37 -28.49
CA THR A 5 8.70 -5.69 -28.61
C THR A 5 9.47 -6.06 -27.35
N ILE A 6 9.87 -5.08 -26.51
CA ILE A 6 10.54 -5.33 -25.23
C ILE A 6 9.67 -6.15 -24.26
N PHE A 7 8.35 -6.07 -24.36
CA PHE A 7 7.43 -6.86 -23.52
C PHE A 7 7.36 -8.34 -23.91
N ARG A 8 8.07 -8.76 -24.97
CA ARG A 8 8.24 -10.19 -25.28
C ARG A 8 9.27 -10.86 -24.35
N ASP A 9 10.14 -10.08 -23.70
CA ASP A 9 11.06 -10.63 -22.70
C ASP A 9 10.34 -10.79 -21.36
N PRO A 10 10.21 -12.02 -20.84
CA PRO A 10 9.57 -12.28 -19.53
C PRO A 10 10.26 -11.52 -18.38
N THR A 11 11.56 -11.22 -18.50
CA THR A 11 12.30 -10.48 -17.48
C THR A 11 11.82 -9.03 -17.41
N VAL A 12 11.57 -8.39 -18.54
CA VAL A 12 11.00 -7.02 -18.60
C VAL A 12 9.60 -6.99 -17.99
N VAL A 13 8.76 -7.98 -18.34
CA VAL A 13 7.41 -8.10 -17.80
C VAL A 13 7.46 -8.34 -16.30
N GLY A 14 8.34 -9.22 -15.82
CA GLY A 14 8.52 -9.50 -14.40
C GLY A 14 8.97 -8.27 -13.59
N ALA A 15 9.88 -7.48 -14.14
CA ALA A 15 10.34 -6.22 -13.53
C ALA A 15 9.21 -5.17 -13.51
N ALA A 16 8.40 -5.08 -14.57
CA ALA A 16 7.23 -4.19 -14.61
C ALA A 16 6.17 -4.61 -13.61
N VAL A 17 5.89 -5.91 -13.47
CA VAL A 17 4.97 -6.44 -12.46
C VAL A 17 5.49 -6.16 -11.05
N ALA A 18 6.79 -6.29 -10.80
CA ALA A 18 7.38 -5.94 -9.50
C ALA A 18 7.21 -4.45 -9.19
N MET A 19 7.41 -3.57 -10.19
CA MET A 19 7.21 -2.12 -10.03
C MET A 19 5.74 -1.78 -9.75
N LEU A 20 4.79 -2.37 -10.51
CA LEU A 20 3.36 -2.18 -10.29
C LEU A 20 2.94 -2.64 -8.90
N GLY A 21 3.36 -3.85 -8.50
CA GLY A 21 3.09 -4.40 -7.18
C GLY A 21 3.65 -3.55 -6.05
N TYR A 22 4.91 -3.10 -6.18
CA TYR A 22 5.54 -2.19 -5.23
C TYR A 22 4.77 -0.87 -5.12
N ALA A 23 4.45 -0.26 -6.27
CA ALA A 23 3.75 1.01 -6.30
C ALA A 23 2.34 0.91 -5.71
N ALA A 24 1.58 -0.12 -6.07
CA ALA A 24 0.21 -0.32 -5.61
C ALA A 24 0.10 -0.77 -4.14
N SER A 25 1.09 -1.50 -3.60
CA SER A 25 0.98 -2.09 -2.26
C SER A 25 1.78 -1.35 -1.18
N ALA A 26 2.93 -0.76 -1.50
CA ALA A 26 3.79 -0.10 -0.53
C ALA A 26 3.75 1.43 -0.63
N GLN A 27 3.80 2.00 -1.84
CA GLN A 27 3.80 3.45 -2.00
C GLN A 27 2.44 4.09 -1.67
N VAL A 28 1.34 3.39 -1.95
CA VAL A 28 -0.01 3.86 -1.58
C VAL A 28 -0.17 3.97 -0.07
N MET A 29 0.53 3.13 0.71
CA MET A 29 0.55 3.21 2.17
C MET A 29 1.04 4.57 2.68
N MET A 30 1.97 5.23 1.97
CA MET A 30 2.43 6.58 2.34
C MET A 30 1.31 7.62 2.28
N THR A 31 0.28 7.38 1.48
CA THR A 31 -0.87 8.28 1.34
C THR A 31 -1.98 7.95 2.31
N ILE A 32 -2.29 6.66 2.47
CA ILE A 32 -3.48 6.21 3.22
C ILE A 32 -3.18 6.10 4.72
N LEU A 33 -1.99 5.62 5.10
CA LEU A 33 -1.68 5.33 6.51
C LEU A 33 -1.66 6.58 7.42
N PRO A 34 -1.14 7.75 7.01
CA PRO A 34 -1.24 8.96 7.82
C PRO A 34 -2.68 9.36 8.14
N LEU A 35 -3.62 9.16 7.22
CA LEU A 35 -5.04 9.44 7.43
C LEU A 35 -5.60 8.51 8.51
N TYR A 36 -5.30 7.22 8.42
CA TYR A 36 -5.70 6.26 9.47
C TYR A 36 -5.15 6.65 10.85
N LEU A 37 -3.87 7.04 10.93
CA LEU A 37 -3.26 7.43 12.21
C LEU A 37 -3.90 8.69 12.80
N GLN A 38 -4.32 9.63 11.96
CA GLN A 38 -5.04 10.81 12.41
C GLN A 38 -6.44 10.45 12.94
N ASP A 39 -7.17 9.61 12.23
CA ASP A 39 -8.54 9.23 12.60
C ASP A 39 -8.58 8.25 13.79
N ALA A 40 -7.74 7.20 13.75
CA ALA A 40 -7.76 6.14 14.76
C ALA A 40 -7.20 6.57 16.13
N PHE A 41 -6.17 7.40 16.13
CA PHE A 41 -5.49 7.85 17.34
C PHE A 41 -5.72 9.34 17.64
N VAL A 42 -6.59 10.00 16.88
CA VAL A 42 -6.91 11.44 17.02
C VAL A 42 -5.63 12.30 17.02
N LEU A 43 -4.67 11.95 16.17
CA LEU A 43 -3.38 12.62 16.10
C LEU A 43 -3.46 13.87 15.21
N SER A 44 -2.74 14.92 15.62
CA SER A 44 -2.52 16.03 14.69
C SER A 44 -1.69 15.58 13.47
N PRO A 45 -1.80 16.24 12.31
CA PRO A 45 -1.04 15.89 11.11
C PRO A 45 0.48 15.78 11.36
N ALA A 46 1.03 16.65 12.21
CA ALA A 46 2.45 16.64 12.56
C ALA A 46 2.83 15.37 13.36
N ILE A 47 2.00 14.99 14.33
CA ILE A 47 2.24 13.77 15.14
C ILE A 47 2.03 12.52 14.31
N ALA A 48 1.01 12.49 13.44
CA ALA A 48 0.80 11.39 12.50
C ALA A 48 2.00 11.20 11.56
N GLY A 49 2.61 12.32 11.09
CA GLY A 49 3.86 12.27 10.33
C GLY A 49 5.02 11.66 11.12
N LEU A 50 5.18 12.00 12.40
CA LEU A 50 6.18 11.39 13.28
C LEU A 50 5.88 9.90 13.53
N ALA A 51 4.62 9.54 13.67
CA ALA A 51 4.20 8.15 13.81
C ALA A 51 4.46 7.30 12.55
N MET A 52 4.83 7.91 11.42
CA MET A 52 5.29 7.20 10.21
C MET A 52 6.79 6.87 10.23
N ILE A 53 7.56 7.28 11.23
CA ILE A 53 9.01 6.99 11.33
C ILE A 53 9.32 5.50 11.18
N PRO A 54 8.58 4.55 11.79
CA PRO A 54 8.84 3.13 11.63
C PRO A 54 8.79 2.65 10.17
N PHE A 55 7.97 3.28 9.33
CA PHE A 55 7.94 3.01 7.90
C PHE A 55 9.03 3.78 7.14
N ALA A 56 9.21 5.06 7.44
CA ALA A 56 10.08 5.96 6.69
C ALA A 56 11.57 5.64 6.87
N LEU A 57 11.98 5.26 8.08
CA LEU A 57 13.40 4.99 8.39
C LEU A 57 13.96 3.81 7.59
N PRO A 58 13.32 2.62 7.55
CA PRO A 58 13.78 1.53 6.71
C PRO A 58 13.69 1.84 5.21
N LEU A 59 12.67 2.59 4.77
CA LEU A 59 12.55 3.05 3.40
C LEU A 59 13.75 3.89 2.96
N LEU A 60 14.25 4.76 3.83
CA LEU A 60 15.41 5.63 3.56
C LEU A 60 16.72 4.83 3.52
N ILE A 61 16.91 3.86 4.42
CA ILE A 61 18.13 3.05 4.53
C ILE A 61 18.14 1.92 3.49
N GLY A 62 16.97 1.45 3.09
CA GLY A 62 16.78 0.28 2.23
C GLY A 62 17.56 0.29 0.91
N PRO A 63 17.65 1.41 0.17
CA PRO A 63 18.45 1.47 -1.07
C PRO A 63 19.93 1.15 -0.85
N SER A 64 20.51 1.58 0.28
CA SER A 64 21.90 1.27 0.63
C SER A 64 22.09 -0.21 0.96
N VAL A 65 21.13 -0.80 1.65
CA VAL A 65 21.11 -2.24 1.94
C VAL A 65 20.90 -3.04 0.65
N GLY A 66 19.94 -2.63 -0.18
CA GLY A 66 19.67 -3.24 -1.48
C GLY A 66 20.89 -3.26 -2.40
N GLY A 67 21.65 -2.15 -2.43
CA GLY A 67 22.92 -2.06 -3.16
C GLY A 67 23.95 -3.09 -2.71
N LYS A 68 24.07 -3.32 -1.39
CA LYS A 68 24.97 -4.35 -0.84
C LYS A 68 24.47 -5.77 -1.15
N LEU A 69 23.16 -6.00 -1.04
CA LEU A 69 22.57 -7.30 -1.38
C LEU A 69 22.73 -7.63 -2.87
N ALA A 70 22.67 -6.64 -3.75
CA ALA A 70 22.84 -6.81 -5.19
C ALA A 70 24.23 -7.32 -5.59
N ALA A 71 25.23 -7.21 -4.71
CA ALA A 71 26.54 -7.81 -4.92
C ALA A 71 26.53 -9.35 -4.76
N THR A 72 25.58 -9.90 -4.01
CA THR A 72 25.51 -11.34 -3.66
C THR A 72 24.22 -12.03 -4.12
N MET A 73 23.17 -11.26 -4.39
CA MET A 73 21.85 -11.75 -4.75
C MET A 73 21.43 -11.25 -6.15
N SER A 74 20.66 -12.07 -6.86
CA SER A 74 20.07 -11.66 -8.13
C SER A 74 18.93 -10.65 -7.92
N SER A 75 18.67 -9.78 -8.92
CA SER A 75 17.52 -8.86 -8.90
C SER A 75 16.20 -9.59 -8.67
N ARG A 76 16.04 -10.79 -9.25
CA ARG A 76 14.90 -11.69 -9.00
C ARG A 76 14.68 -11.94 -7.50
N ALA A 77 15.76 -12.30 -6.78
CA ALA A 77 15.68 -12.63 -5.37
C ALA A 77 15.37 -11.38 -4.52
N ILE A 78 16.01 -10.23 -4.82
CA ILE A 78 15.79 -8.98 -4.09
C ILE A 78 14.37 -8.45 -4.30
N LEU A 79 13.86 -8.47 -5.54
CA LEU A 79 12.51 -8.02 -5.84
C LEU A 79 11.45 -8.88 -5.16
N SER A 80 11.62 -10.21 -5.21
CA SER A 80 10.68 -11.12 -4.56
C SER A 80 10.76 -11.03 -3.03
N LEU A 81 11.96 -10.90 -2.45
CA LEU A 81 12.14 -10.68 -1.01
C LEU A 81 11.49 -9.37 -0.57
N GLY A 82 11.75 -8.27 -1.29
CA GLY A 82 11.17 -6.98 -0.98
C GLY A 82 9.64 -6.98 -1.01
N LEU A 83 9.05 -7.58 -2.06
CA LEU A 83 7.59 -7.74 -2.16
C LEU A 83 7.04 -8.69 -1.09
N GLY A 84 7.77 -9.74 -0.73
CA GLY A 84 7.41 -10.65 0.37
C GLY A 84 7.39 -9.92 1.72
N LEU A 85 8.38 -9.07 2.01
CA LEU A 85 8.39 -8.22 3.20
C LEU A 85 7.22 -7.23 3.19
N VAL A 86 6.93 -6.60 2.06
CA VAL A 86 5.75 -5.72 1.94
C VAL A 86 4.45 -6.48 2.22
N ALA A 87 4.32 -7.70 1.72
CA ALA A 87 3.14 -8.53 1.96
C ALA A 87 2.98 -8.86 3.46
N ILE A 88 4.05 -9.32 4.10
CA ILE A 88 4.05 -9.66 5.53
C ILE A 88 3.76 -8.42 6.37
N GLY A 89 4.42 -7.30 6.09
CA GLY A 89 4.25 -6.07 6.84
C GLY A 89 2.83 -5.51 6.72
N ASN A 90 2.25 -5.51 5.51
CA ASN A 90 0.85 -5.11 5.31
C ASN A 90 -0.14 -6.06 6.01
N ALA A 91 0.13 -7.38 6.02
CA ALA A 91 -0.71 -8.34 6.73
C ALA A 91 -0.64 -8.14 8.26
N VAL A 92 0.55 -7.88 8.81
CA VAL A 92 0.72 -7.55 10.24
C VAL A 92 0.01 -6.25 10.58
N ALA A 93 0.16 -5.19 9.76
CA ALA A 93 -0.54 -3.94 9.96
C ALA A 93 -2.06 -4.10 9.85
N ALA A 94 -2.55 -4.88 8.88
CA ALA A 94 -3.98 -5.18 8.72
C ALA A 94 -4.56 -5.87 9.96
N THR A 95 -3.86 -6.88 10.49
CA THR A 95 -4.30 -7.58 11.71
C THR A 95 -4.28 -6.68 12.93
N ALA A 96 -3.27 -5.81 13.06
CA ALA A 96 -3.21 -4.82 14.14
C ALA A 96 -4.39 -3.86 14.12
N VAL A 97 -4.74 -3.35 12.93
CA VAL A 97 -5.87 -2.44 12.73
C VAL A 97 -7.21 -3.13 12.99
N LEU A 98 -7.41 -4.33 12.42
CA LEU A 98 -8.68 -5.07 12.53
C LEU A 98 -8.95 -5.56 13.96
N ALA A 99 -7.91 -5.85 14.72
CA ALA A 99 -8.01 -6.32 16.11
C ALA A 99 -7.89 -5.16 17.13
N ASP A 100 -7.89 -3.90 16.68
CA ASP A 100 -7.75 -2.70 17.50
C ASP A 100 -6.57 -2.80 18.50
N LEU A 101 -5.42 -3.28 17.99
CA LEU A 101 -4.22 -3.46 18.79
C LEU A 101 -3.47 -2.14 18.98
N ALA A 102 -2.65 -2.08 20.03
CA ALA A 102 -1.84 -0.92 20.32
C ALA A 102 -0.97 -0.51 19.10
N TYR A 103 -0.72 0.78 18.93
CA TYR A 103 0.09 1.38 17.87
C TYR A 103 1.38 0.60 17.56
N TRP A 104 2.08 0.10 18.58
CA TRP A 104 3.35 -0.62 18.41
C TRP A 104 3.23 -1.86 17.53
N THR A 105 2.09 -2.53 17.50
CA THR A 105 1.86 -3.69 16.62
C THR A 105 1.75 -3.22 15.16
N ALA A 106 1.03 -2.13 14.91
CA ALA A 106 0.99 -1.51 13.59
C ALA A 106 2.37 -0.98 13.17
N ALA A 107 3.14 -0.40 14.10
CA ALA A 107 4.50 0.09 13.85
C ALA A 107 5.46 -1.03 13.42
N ILE A 108 5.33 -2.25 13.96
CA ILE A 108 6.07 -3.42 13.49
C ILE A 108 5.72 -3.73 12.02
N GLY A 109 4.44 -3.74 11.67
CA GLY A 109 3.98 -3.91 10.29
C GLY A 109 4.55 -2.84 9.36
N MET A 110 4.52 -1.57 9.80
CA MET A 110 5.11 -0.43 9.09
C MET A 110 6.61 -0.62 8.85
N PHE A 111 7.35 -1.05 9.86
CA PHE A 111 8.80 -1.28 9.77
C PHE A 111 9.13 -2.37 8.75
N ILE A 112 8.39 -3.48 8.78
CA ILE A 112 8.57 -4.59 7.84
C ILE A 112 8.23 -4.13 6.41
N THR A 113 7.09 -3.43 6.22
CA THR A 113 6.69 -2.88 4.92
C THR A 113 7.70 -1.89 4.40
N GLY A 114 8.18 -0.96 5.25
CA GLY A 114 9.20 0.03 4.91
C GLY A 114 10.53 -0.60 4.52
N SER A 115 10.93 -1.70 5.17
CA SER A 115 12.14 -2.47 4.82
C SER A 115 12.02 -3.08 3.41
N GLY A 116 10.88 -3.71 3.10
CA GLY A 116 10.59 -4.21 1.76
C GLY A 116 10.56 -3.10 0.71
N ALA A 117 9.86 -2.01 1.01
CA ALA A 117 9.75 -0.85 0.13
C ALA A 117 11.11 -0.20 -0.17
N GLY A 118 11.99 -0.11 0.83
CA GLY A 118 13.35 0.40 0.67
C GLY A 118 14.20 -0.44 -0.29
N LEU A 119 14.13 -1.77 -0.19
CA LEU A 119 14.80 -2.67 -1.14
C LEU A 119 14.26 -2.49 -2.56
N LEU A 120 12.94 -2.35 -2.68
CA LEU A 120 12.26 -2.24 -3.99
C LEU A 120 12.48 -0.89 -4.66
N ASN A 121 12.67 0.18 -3.89
CA ASN A 121 12.70 1.54 -4.43
C ASN A 121 13.77 1.76 -5.51
N SER A 122 14.97 1.22 -5.31
CA SER A 122 16.06 1.29 -6.28
C SER A 122 16.09 0.10 -7.23
N GLU A 123 15.79 -1.10 -6.74
CA GLU A 123 15.98 -2.32 -7.52
C GLU A 123 14.94 -2.50 -8.62
N THR A 124 13.71 -2.03 -8.44
CA THR A 124 12.67 -2.08 -9.48
C THR A 124 13.05 -1.27 -10.72
N ALA A 125 13.52 -0.03 -10.54
CA ALA A 125 13.96 0.82 -11.64
C ALA A 125 15.22 0.25 -12.32
N LYS A 126 16.21 -0.19 -11.51
CA LYS A 126 17.43 -0.83 -12.00
C LYS A 126 17.13 -2.08 -12.83
N ALA A 127 16.24 -2.96 -12.35
CA ALA A 127 15.86 -4.18 -13.04
C ALA A 127 15.22 -3.89 -14.41
N GLN A 128 14.40 -2.84 -14.52
CA GLN A 128 13.79 -2.44 -15.79
C GLN A 128 14.84 -1.87 -16.77
N VAL A 129 15.71 -0.98 -16.30
CA VAL A 129 16.73 -0.36 -17.15
C VAL A 129 17.78 -1.38 -17.61
N SER A 130 18.22 -2.28 -16.72
CA SER A 130 19.21 -3.32 -17.04
C SER A 130 18.68 -4.43 -17.95
N SER A 131 17.37 -4.51 -18.14
CA SER A 131 16.74 -5.51 -19.02
C SER A 131 16.77 -5.13 -20.51
N VAL A 132 17.25 -3.93 -20.85
CA VAL A 132 17.32 -3.43 -22.23
C VAL A 132 18.75 -3.01 -22.60
N PRO A 133 19.10 -2.95 -23.92
CA PRO A 133 20.39 -2.45 -24.38
C PRO A 133 20.63 -0.98 -23.93
N PRO A 134 21.89 -0.57 -23.71
CA PRO A 134 22.24 0.77 -23.22
C PRO A 134 21.67 1.91 -24.08
N GLU A 135 21.55 1.72 -25.39
CA GLU A 135 21.01 2.69 -26.33
C GLU A 135 19.52 2.99 -26.07
N ARG A 136 18.82 2.10 -25.37
CA ARG A 136 17.41 2.21 -25.00
C ARG A 136 17.17 2.52 -23.52
N ALA A 137 18.23 2.76 -22.76
CA ALA A 137 18.14 2.99 -21.30
C ALA A 137 17.23 4.18 -20.95
N GLY A 138 17.26 5.27 -21.75
CA GLY A 138 16.37 6.41 -21.56
C GLY A 138 14.89 6.05 -21.73
N MET A 139 14.55 5.23 -22.73
CA MET A 139 13.19 4.72 -22.94
C MET A 139 12.76 3.83 -21.78
N ALA A 140 13.62 2.93 -21.30
CA ALA A 140 13.33 2.06 -20.17
C ALA A 140 13.12 2.83 -18.87
N SER A 141 13.88 3.89 -18.63
CA SER A 141 13.69 4.77 -17.47
C SER A 141 12.35 5.51 -17.53
N GLY A 142 11.96 6.02 -18.69
CA GLY A 142 10.63 6.61 -18.89
C GLY A 142 9.50 5.60 -18.68
N LEU A 143 9.65 4.37 -19.18
CA LEU A 143 8.70 3.29 -18.96
C LEU A 143 8.61 2.91 -17.48
N ALA A 144 9.74 2.83 -16.76
CA ALA A 144 9.77 2.55 -15.33
C ALA A 144 8.97 3.59 -14.54
N SER A 145 9.17 4.88 -14.84
CA SER A 145 8.43 5.97 -14.19
C SER A 145 6.93 5.89 -14.51
N THR A 146 6.57 5.67 -15.77
CA THR A 146 5.17 5.52 -16.18
C THR A 146 4.50 4.33 -15.48
N THR A 147 5.17 3.18 -15.45
CA THR A 147 4.70 1.96 -14.78
C THR A 147 4.48 2.21 -13.28
N ARG A 148 5.40 2.93 -12.62
CA ARG A 148 5.27 3.33 -11.22
C ARG A 148 4.03 4.18 -10.99
N PHE A 149 3.83 5.24 -11.78
CA PHE A 149 2.67 6.13 -11.62
C PHE A 149 1.35 5.41 -11.90
N ILE A 150 1.30 4.55 -12.92
CA ILE A 150 0.13 3.69 -13.16
C ILE A 150 -0.16 2.82 -11.93
N GLY A 151 0.87 2.22 -11.34
CA GLY A 151 0.74 1.41 -10.13
C GLY A 151 0.22 2.20 -8.94
N ILE A 152 0.70 3.44 -8.73
CA ILE A 152 0.23 4.32 -7.65
C ILE A 152 -1.25 4.68 -7.87
N ILE A 153 -1.60 5.15 -9.08
CA ILE A 153 -2.97 5.58 -9.40
C ILE A 153 -3.94 4.41 -9.27
N ALA A 154 -3.60 3.26 -9.85
CA ALA A 154 -4.42 2.05 -9.75
C ALA A 154 -4.53 1.56 -8.29
N GLY A 155 -3.42 1.61 -7.54
CA GLY A 155 -3.40 1.26 -6.13
C GLY A 155 -4.28 2.17 -5.29
N VAL A 156 -4.17 3.50 -5.45
CA VAL A 156 -5.04 4.46 -4.74
C VAL A 156 -6.50 4.22 -5.09
N ALA A 157 -6.83 4.02 -6.37
CA ALA A 157 -8.20 3.77 -6.80
C ALA A 157 -8.77 2.48 -6.20
N VAL A 158 -8.03 1.36 -6.32
CA VAL A 158 -8.50 0.05 -5.84
C VAL A 158 -8.54 -0.01 -4.31
N LEU A 159 -7.47 0.39 -3.64
CA LEU A 159 -7.41 0.32 -2.18
C LEU A 159 -8.34 1.35 -1.53
N GLY A 160 -8.48 2.54 -2.13
CA GLY A 160 -9.45 3.55 -1.71
C GLY A 160 -10.90 3.07 -1.87
N ALA A 161 -11.22 2.44 -3.00
CA ALA A 161 -12.55 1.85 -3.22
C ALA A 161 -12.86 0.73 -2.22
N VAL A 162 -11.90 -0.16 -1.94
CA VAL A 162 -12.04 -1.21 -0.92
C VAL A 162 -12.26 -0.60 0.46
N LEU A 163 -11.46 0.41 0.82
CA LEU A 163 -11.58 1.12 2.10
C LEU A 163 -12.98 1.72 2.23
N ALA A 164 -13.42 2.50 1.23
CA ALA A 164 -14.73 3.15 1.24
C ALA A 164 -15.89 2.14 1.32
N ALA A 165 -15.87 1.11 0.47
CA ALA A 165 -16.93 0.09 0.43
C ALA A 165 -17.05 -0.68 1.75
N VAL A 166 -15.93 -1.08 2.37
CA VAL A 166 -15.95 -1.82 3.63
C VAL A 166 -16.35 -0.91 4.80
N ALA A 167 -15.85 0.33 4.83
CA ALA A 167 -16.22 1.31 5.85
C ALA A 167 -17.72 1.63 5.78
N GLU A 168 -18.28 1.89 4.59
CA GLU A 168 -19.70 2.13 4.39
C GLU A 168 -20.55 0.93 4.84
N ALA A 169 -20.22 -0.28 4.37
CA ALA A 169 -20.97 -1.48 4.72
C ALA A 169 -20.99 -1.72 6.23
N ARG A 170 -19.84 -1.47 6.92
CA ARG A 170 -19.73 -1.63 8.37
C ARG A 170 -20.49 -0.53 9.11
N LEU A 171 -20.33 0.73 8.69
CA LEU A 171 -21.01 1.87 9.27
C LEU A 171 -22.53 1.73 9.14
N ARG A 172 -23.03 1.36 7.97
CA ARG A 172 -24.44 1.11 7.72
C ARG A 172 -24.97 0.02 8.63
N LYS A 173 -24.25 -1.12 8.74
CA LYS A 173 -24.67 -2.24 9.60
C LYS A 173 -24.76 -1.84 11.07
N LEU A 174 -23.77 -1.11 11.59
CA LEU A 174 -23.76 -0.66 12.98
C LEU A 174 -24.76 0.49 13.21
N GLY A 175 -24.80 1.43 12.27
CA GLY A 175 -25.65 2.60 12.34
C GLY A 175 -27.13 2.30 12.34
N THR A 176 -27.59 1.38 11.49
CA THR A 176 -29.00 0.93 11.46
C THR A 176 -29.43 0.24 12.77
N THR A 177 -28.46 -0.32 13.52
CA THR A 177 -28.74 -0.92 14.83
C THR A 177 -28.76 0.13 15.94
N LEU A 178 -27.88 1.14 15.88
CA LEU A 178 -27.69 2.15 16.93
C LEU A 178 -28.62 3.36 16.80
N ALA A 179 -28.99 3.71 15.55
CA ALA A 179 -29.84 4.87 15.22
C ALA A 179 -30.89 4.46 14.15
N PRO A 180 -31.83 3.58 14.49
CA PRO A 180 -32.89 3.16 13.56
C PRO A 180 -33.78 4.36 13.18
N ASP A 181 -34.29 4.37 11.97
CA ASP A 181 -35.30 5.32 11.45
C ASP A 181 -34.91 6.82 11.44
N GLN A 182 -33.63 7.15 11.44
CA GLN A 182 -33.17 8.55 11.46
C GLN A 182 -33.01 9.19 10.08
N GLY A 183 -33.30 8.45 8.98
CA GLY A 183 -33.17 8.99 7.61
C GLY A 183 -31.73 9.41 7.21
N ILE A 184 -30.72 8.81 7.86
CA ILE A 184 -29.31 9.14 7.60
C ILE A 184 -28.88 8.56 6.25
N ASP A 185 -28.31 9.40 5.39
CA ASP A 185 -27.60 8.91 4.19
C ASP A 185 -26.24 8.35 4.58
N TRP A 186 -26.19 7.01 4.70
CA TRP A 186 -24.98 6.28 5.09
C TRP A 186 -23.87 6.38 4.05
N HIS A 187 -24.22 6.59 2.78
CA HIS A 187 -23.25 6.75 1.71
C HIS A 187 -22.53 8.10 1.83
N GLU A 188 -23.28 9.20 1.89
CA GLU A 188 -22.72 10.54 2.08
C GLU A 188 -21.92 10.62 3.38
N LEU A 189 -22.43 10.06 4.48
CA LEU A 189 -21.73 10.05 5.77
C LEU A 189 -20.40 9.29 5.68
N SER A 190 -20.38 8.13 5.01
CA SER A 190 -19.17 7.34 4.87
C SER A 190 -18.12 7.99 3.96
N GLU A 191 -18.55 8.65 2.87
CA GLU A 191 -17.64 9.39 2.00
C GLU A 191 -16.94 10.52 2.74
N ARG A 192 -17.64 11.30 3.53
CA ARG A 192 -17.07 12.37 4.34
C ARG A 192 -16.09 11.83 5.39
N ILE A 193 -16.46 10.74 6.08
CA ILE A 193 -15.61 10.09 7.08
C ILE A 193 -14.31 9.57 6.46
N VAL A 194 -14.40 8.83 5.37
CA VAL A 194 -13.24 8.27 4.65
C VAL A 194 -12.39 9.38 4.02
N GLY A 195 -13.01 10.50 3.65
CA GLY A 195 -12.34 11.71 3.16
C GLY A 195 -11.57 12.50 4.23
N GLY A 196 -11.63 12.08 5.51
CA GLY A 196 -10.92 12.72 6.62
C GLY A 196 -11.72 13.80 7.36
N ASP A 197 -13.02 13.94 7.08
CA ASP A 197 -13.93 14.86 7.78
C ASP A 197 -14.87 14.12 8.77
N ALA A 198 -14.35 13.15 9.50
CA ALA A 198 -15.14 12.36 10.45
C ALA A 198 -15.79 13.23 11.52
N GLN A 199 -15.07 14.23 12.04
CA GLN A 199 -15.59 15.13 13.07
C GLN A 199 -16.69 16.04 12.54
N GLY A 200 -16.50 16.66 11.36
CA GLY A 200 -17.51 17.51 10.73
C GLY A 200 -18.74 16.71 10.28
N ALA A 201 -18.55 15.50 9.79
CA ALA A 201 -19.63 14.59 9.44
C ALA A 201 -20.49 14.19 10.63
N LEU A 202 -19.87 13.89 11.79
CA LEU A 202 -20.57 13.59 13.03
C LEU A 202 -21.22 14.83 13.65
N ALA A 203 -20.56 15.99 13.62
CA ALA A 203 -21.10 17.24 14.18
C ALA A 203 -22.36 17.74 13.46
N ALA A 204 -22.60 17.28 12.23
CA ALA A 204 -23.84 17.58 11.50
C ALA A 204 -25.06 16.77 12.02
N LEU A 205 -24.83 15.77 12.85
CA LEU A 205 -25.87 14.93 13.47
C LEU A 205 -26.25 15.46 14.85
N SER A 206 -27.44 15.08 15.34
CA SER A 206 -27.87 15.45 16.71
C SER A 206 -26.98 14.79 17.77
N ASP A 207 -26.79 15.47 18.91
CA ASP A 207 -25.93 15.02 20.03
C ASP A 207 -26.12 13.54 20.45
N PRO A 208 -27.37 13.01 20.60
CA PRO A 208 -27.57 11.62 20.95
C PRO A 208 -27.03 10.66 19.90
N ILE A 209 -27.22 10.98 18.61
CA ILE A 209 -26.77 10.16 17.47
C ILE A 209 -25.26 10.22 17.36
N GLN A 210 -24.66 11.39 17.51
CA GLN A 210 -23.21 11.59 17.47
C GLN A 210 -22.51 10.72 18.53
N LYS A 211 -23.02 10.69 19.76
CA LYS A 211 -22.48 9.84 20.82
C LYS A 211 -22.65 8.34 20.53
N ALA A 212 -23.80 7.95 19.96
CA ALA A 212 -24.07 6.56 19.63
C ALA A 212 -23.18 6.07 18.47
N LEU A 213 -22.94 6.91 17.47
CA LEU A 213 -22.20 6.53 16.26
C LEU A 213 -20.67 6.69 16.36
N GLY A 214 -20.16 7.42 17.37
CA GLY A 214 -18.71 7.66 17.46
C GLY A 214 -17.87 6.39 17.46
N GLY A 215 -18.26 5.39 18.25
CA GLY A 215 -17.60 4.07 18.25
C GLY A 215 -17.80 3.28 16.94
N ALA A 216 -18.97 3.41 16.31
CA ALA A 216 -19.27 2.76 15.05
C ALA A 216 -18.46 3.35 13.90
N VAL A 217 -18.24 4.66 13.89
CA VAL A 217 -17.38 5.35 12.91
C VAL A 217 -15.95 4.83 13.02
N HIS A 218 -15.37 4.85 14.23
CA HIS A 218 -14.02 4.33 14.46
C HIS A 218 -13.87 2.87 13.98
N ALA A 219 -14.79 1.99 14.40
CA ALA A 219 -14.76 0.58 14.00
C ALA A 219 -14.94 0.38 12.48
N SER A 220 -15.68 1.27 11.81
CA SER A 220 -15.91 1.20 10.37
C SER A 220 -14.69 1.66 9.58
N VAL A 221 -14.06 2.74 10.00
CA VAL A 221 -12.79 3.25 9.43
C VAL A 221 -11.70 2.19 9.60
N ALA A 222 -11.52 1.65 10.80
CA ALA A 222 -10.55 0.60 11.07
C ALA A 222 -10.78 -0.65 10.18
N ALA A 223 -12.04 -1.07 10.01
CA ALA A 223 -12.38 -2.19 9.13
C ALA A 223 -12.01 -1.89 7.66
N GLY A 224 -12.32 -0.69 7.17
CA GLY A 224 -11.96 -0.26 5.80
C GLY A 224 -10.45 -0.23 5.58
N PHE A 225 -9.68 0.36 6.49
CA PHE A 225 -8.22 0.39 6.43
C PHE A 225 -7.61 -1.00 6.52
N GLY A 226 -8.08 -1.84 7.44
CA GLY A 226 -7.62 -3.21 7.56
C GLY A 226 -7.86 -4.03 6.30
N ALA A 227 -9.02 -3.86 5.65
CA ALA A 227 -9.33 -4.52 4.38
C ALA A 227 -8.43 -4.02 3.25
N ALA A 228 -8.19 -2.71 3.15
CA ALA A 228 -7.29 -2.14 2.15
C ALA A 228 -5.85 -2.66 2.33
N LEU A 229 -5.35 -2.72 3.57
CA LEU A 229 -4.04 -3.30 3.90
C LEU A 229 -3.95 -4.78 3.52
N PHE A 230 -5.00 -5.54 3.78
CA PHE A 230 -5.05 -6.96 3.41
C PHE A 230 -5.01 -7.15 1.89
N VAL A 231 -5.76 -6.35 1.13
CA VAL A 231 -5.71 -6.36 -0.34
C VAL A 231 -4.32 -5.97 -0.83
N ALA A 232 -3.69 -4.96 -0.24
CA ALA A 232 -2.30 -4.58 -0.55
C ALA A 232 -1.32 -5.73 -0.28
N ALA A 233 -1.51 -6.50 0.81
CA ALA A 233 -0.72 -7.70 1.08
C ALA A 233 -0.89 -8.76 -0.02
N VAL A 234 -2.12 -9.02 -0.45
CA VAL A 234 -2.41 -9.98 -1.53
C VAL A 234 -1.76 -9.53 -2.85
N VAL A 235 -1.88 -8.25 -3.21
CA VAL A 235 -1.23 -7.68 -4.40
C VAL A 235 0.29 -7.88 -4.34
N ALA A 236 0.91 -7.65 -3.19
CA ALA A 236 2.34 -7.85 -2.98
C ALA A 236 2.75 -9.33 -3.12
N VAL A 237 1.97 -10.28 -2.56
CA VAL A 237 2.21 -11.72 -2.72
C VAL A 237 2.15 -12.13 -4.19
N VAL A 238 1.08 -11.76 -4.89
CA VAL A 238 0.88 -12.10 -6.30
C VAL A 238 2.03 -11.54 -7.14
N SER A 239 2.40 -10.28 -6.91
CA SER A 239 3.50 -9.62 -7.60
C SER A 239 4.86 -10.26 -7.29
N SER A 240 5.08 -10.70 -6.03
CA SER A 240 6.29 -11.43 -5.63
C SER A 240 6.41 -12.76 -6.37
N LEU A 241 5.34 -13.55 -6.39
CA LEU A 241 5.33 -14.84 -7.09
C LEU A 241 5.47 -14.69 -8.60
N ALA A 242 4.78 -13.71 -9.20
CA ALA A 242 4.89 -13.42 -10.62
C ALA A 242 6.31 -12.98 -11.00
N SER A 243 6.91 -12.07 -10.23
CA SER A 243 8.29 -11.62 -10.45
C SER A 243 9.29 -12.76 -10.31
N TRP A 244 9.10 -13.61 -9.31
CA TRP A 244 9.93 -14.80 -9.12
C TRP A 244 9.88 -15.76 -10.30
N ARG A 245 8.72 -15.94 -10.94
CA ARG A 245 8.55 -16.84 -12.09
C ARG A 245 9.04 -16.23 -13.39
N LEU A 246 8.82 -14.94 -13.61
CA LEU A 246 9.07 -14.26 -14.87
C LEU A 246 10.52 -13.79 -15.02
N ILE A 247 11.17 -13.33 -13.95
CA ILE A 247 12.54 -12.85 -14.01
C ILE A 247 13.49 -14.04 -14.07
N ARG A 248 14.23 -14.16 -15.16
CA ARG A 248 15.25 -15.20 -15.35
C ARG A 248 16.50 -14.87 -14.52
N SER A 249 17.07 -15.84 -13.82
CA SER A 249 18.36 -15.64 -13.16
C SER A 249 19.48 -15.58 -14.19
N ALA A 250 20.48 -14.72 -13.95
CA ALA A 250 21.58 -14.46 -14.89
C ALA A 250 22.40 -15.72 -15.29
N GLY A 251 22.26 -16.82 -14.57
CA GLY A 251 22.95 -18.10 -14.85
C GLY A 251 22.44 -18.87 -16.07
N ASN A 252 21.33 -18.46 -16.70
CA ASN A 252 20.72 -19.20 -17.81
C ASN A 252 20.82 -18.47 -19.17
N ARG A 253 21.74 -17.50 -19.32
CA ARG A 253 21.99 -16.77 -20.59
C ARG A 253 23.11 -17.38 -21.43
N GLY A 254 23.53 -18.62 -21.16
CA GLY A 254 24.71 -19.27 -21.78
C GLY A 254 24.47 -20.72 -22.17
N SER A 255 23.27 -21.05 -22.71
CA SER A 255 23.07 -22.34 -23.40
C SER A 255 22.20 -22.16 -24.62
#